data_1a36de319f3c80c3cd1808b1e27c6434
#
_entry.id   1a36de319f3c80c3cd1808b1e27c6434
#
_cell.length_a   1.000
_cell.length_b   1.000
_cell.length_c   1.000
_cell.angle_alpha   90.00
_cell.angle_beta   90.00
_cell.angle_gamma   90.00
#
_symmetry.space_group_name_H-M   'P 1'
#
loop_
_entity.id
_entity.type
_entity.pdbx_description
1 polymer ?
#
loop_
_entity_poly.entity_id
_entity_poly.type
_entity_poly.pdbx_seq_one_letter_code
_entity_poly.pdbx_strand_id
1 'polypeptide(L)'
;YSFNVLSSFKGLSSLKSIGGDFEVKARVLESFEGLENLTNIGDKLTIKGCSSLNNIDALKNIESLNDISITTCSKLYDFCVLKNVVQNMSGTFYVNDNGYNPTKYQLLNGECSQIPQE
;
A
#
# COMPACT_ATOMS: atom_id res chain seq x y z
N TYR A 1 12.44 6.90 0.59
CA TYR A 1 12.32 6.99 -0.88
C TYR A 1 10.97 7.60 -1.25
N SER A 2 10.99 8.49 -2.23
CA SER A 2 9.80 9.16 -2.72
C SER A 2 9.71 9.03 -4.23
N PHE A 3 8.54 8.67 -4.75
CA PHE A 3 8.33 8.45 -6.18
C PHE A 3 7.12 9.27 -6.63
N ASN A 4 7.35 10.29 -7.47
CA ASN A 4 6.31 11.25 -7.87
C ASN A 4 5.78 11.10 -9.31
N VAL A 5 6.60 10.59 -10.22
CA VAL A 5 6.23 10.49 -11.64
C VAL A 5 6.42 9.08 -12.19
N LEU A 6 6.42 8.12 -11.30
CA LEU A 6 6.69 6.73 -11.64
C LEU A 6 5.48 6.06 -12.30
N SER A 7 5.71 5.28 -13.35
CA SER A 7 4.66 4.50 -13.99
C SER A 7 4.76 3.01 -13.67
N SER A 8 5.88 2.54 -13.12
CA SER A 8 6.11 1.13 -12.83
C SER A 8 7.28 0.96 -11.87
N PHE A 9 7.26 -0.11 -11.09
CA PHE A 9 8.39 -0.52 -10.26
C PHE A 9 9.19 -1.64 -10.92
N LYS A 10 8.98 -1.92 -12.19
CA LYS A 10 9.77 -2.92 -12.91
C LYS A 10 11.24 -2.53 -12.85
N GLY A 11 12.10 -3.50 -12.62
CA GLY A 11 13.52 -3.25 -12.44
C GLY A 11 13.94 -3.17 -10.98
N LEU A 12 13.00 -3.12 -10.05
CA LEU A 12 13.29 -3.09 -8.62
C LEU A 12 13.05 -4.43 -7.92
N SER A 13 13.04 -5.52 -8.68
CA SER A 13 12.75 -6.84 -8.12
C SER A 13 13.78 -7.33 -7.10
N SER A 14 14.97 -6.71 -7.08
CA SER A 14 15.99 -7.05 -6.09
C SER A 14 15.85 -6.26 -4.79
N LEU A 15 14.96 -5.28 -4.74
CA LEU A 15 14.79 -4.46 -3.55
C LEU A 15 14.08 -5.26 -2.46
N LYS A 16 14.75 -5.43 -1.32
CA LYS A 16 14.24 -6.22 -0.20
C LYS A 16 13.89 -5.39 1.01
N SER A 17 14.51 -4.23 1.18
CA SER A 17 14.23 -3.37 2.33
C SER A 17 14.44 -1.91 2.00
N ILE A 18 13.71 -1.06 2.71
CA ILE A 18 13.84 0.39 2.66
C ILE A 18 14.10 0.83 4.09
N GLY A 19 15.20 1.57 4.31
CA GLY A 19 15.67 1.89 5.64
C GLY A 19 14.87 2.96 6.39
N GLY A 20 14.08 3.74 5.70
CA GLY A 20 13.28 4.79 6.32
C GLY A 20 11.86 4.76 5.78
N ASP A 21 11.35 5.95 5.40
CA ASP A 21 10.01 6.07 4.82
C ASP A 21 9.97 5.65 3.36
N PHE A 22 8.83 5.10 2.95
CA PHE A 22 8.56 4.80 1.56
C PHE A 22 7.31 5.58 1.14
N GLU A 23 7.48 6.57 0.30
CA GLU A 23 6.39 7.44 -0.13
C GLU A 23 6.18 7.34 -1.64
N VAL A 24 4.93 7.10 -2.04
CA VAL A 24 4.56 6.98 -3.44
C VAL A 24 3.43 7.97 -3.76
N LYS A 25 3.68 8.86 -4.72
CA LYS A 25 2.71 9.83 -5.23
C LYS A 25 2.76 9.78 -6.75
N ALA A 26 2.18 8.74 -7.34
CA ALA A 26 2.34 8.48 -8.77
C ALA A 26 0.99 8.28 -9.44
N ARG A 27 0.46 9.31 -10.10
CA ARG A 27 -0.87 9.30 -10.69
C ARG A 27 -1.08 8.25 -11.78
N VAL A 28 -0.01 7.88 -12.50
CA VAL A 28 -0.11 6.92 -13.60
C VAL A 28 0.23 5.49 -13.20
N LEU A 29 0.63 5.29 -11.96
CA LEU A 29 0.99 3.96 -11.44
C LEU A 29 -0.28 3.13 -11.25
N GLU A 30 -0.34 1.94 -11.84
CA GLU A 30 -1.52 1.07 -11.78
C GLU A 30 -1.39 -0.03 -10.74
N SER A 31 -0.17 -0.43 -10.41
CA SER A 31 0.09 -1.48 -9.42
C SER A 31 1.49 -1.30 -8.84
N PHE A 32 1.80 -2.10 -7.83
CA PHE A 32 3.15 -2.13 -7.25
C PHE A 32 3.97 -3.30 -7.80
N GLU A 33 3.57 -3.86 -8.94
CA GLU A 33 4.31 -4.94 -9.59
C GLU A 33 5.77 -4.56 -9.76
N GLY A 34 6.65 -5.45 -9.34
CA GLY A 34 8.10 -5.22 -9.30
C GLY A 34 8.63 -5.18 -7.87
N LEU A 35 7.76 -4.98 -6.87
CA LEU A 35 8.17 -4.88 -5.46
C LEU A 35 7.87 -6.14 -4.66
N GLU A 36 7.66 -7.27 -5.32
CA GLU A 36 7.26 -8.51 -4.64
C GLU A 36 8.26 -9.01 -3.61
N ASN A 37 9.52 -8.63 -3.74
CA ASN A 37 10.56 -9.06 -2.79
C ASN A 37 10.78 -8.11 -1.62
N LEU A 38 10.05 -7.00 -1.57
CA LEU A 38 10.16 -6.05 -0.48
C LEU A 38 9.55 -6.65 0.78
N THR A 39 10.35 -6.75 1.85
CA THR A 39 9.92 -7.36 3.10
C THR A 39 9.91 -6.40 4.28
N ASN A 40 10.65 -5.30 4.19
CA ASN A 40 10.82 -4.40 5.33
C ASN A 40 10.83 -2.94 4.89
N ILE A 41 10.03 -2.13 5.58
CA ILE A 41 10.07 -0.67 5.48
C ILE A 41 10.40 -0.19 6.88
N GLY A 42 11.47 0.60 7.00
CA GLY A 42 12.01 0.99 8.30
C GLY A 42 11.08 1.86 9.13
N ASP A 43 10.19 2.61 8.48
CA ASP A 43 9.28 3.49 9.20
C ASP A 43 7.90 3.49 8.52
N LYS A 44 7.57 4.48 7.73
CA LYS A 44 6.21 4.71 7.25
C LYS A 44 6.04 4.40 5.77
N LEU A 45 4.93 3.75 5.43
CA LEU A 45 4.47 3.61 4.05
C LEU A 45 3.40 4.67 3.79
N THR A 46 3.64 5.54 2.81
CA THR A 46 2.68 6.56 2.39
C THR A 46 2.36 6.36 0.91
N ILE A 47 1.09 6.16 0.60
CA ILE A 47 0.60 6.09 -0.77
C ILE A 47 -0.45 7.18 -0.90
N LYS A 48 -0.19 8.18 -1.73
CA LYS A 48 -1.04 9.36 -1.80
C LYS A 48 -1.28 9.79 -3.24
N GLY A 49 -2.55 10.01 -3.58
CA GLY A 49 -2.90 10.57 -4.88
C GLY A 49 -2.60 9.66 -6.07
N CYS A 50 -2.53 8.37 -5.86
CA CYS A 50 -2.27 7.40 -6.92
C CYS A 50 -3.60 7.05 -7.61
N SER A 51 -4.09 7.95 -8.45
CA SER A 51 -5.45 7.86 -9.00
C SER A 51 -5.65 6.72 -10.00
N SER A 52 -4.58 6.11 -10.49
CA SER A 52 -4.67 4.96 -11.39
C SER A 52 -4.41 3.63 -10.68
N LEU A 53 -3.97 3.69 -9.43
CA LEU A 53 -3.61 2.50 -8.65
C LEU A 53 -4.85 1.68 -8.33
N ASN A 54 -4.89 0.44 -8.80
CA ASN A 54 -6.05 -0.43 -8.60
C ASN A 54 -5.73 -1.68 -7.79
N ASN A 55 -4.46 -1.95 -7.51
CA ASN A 55 -4.11 -3.03 -6.60
C ASN A 55 -2.72 -2.82 -5.99
N ILE A 56 -2.54 -3.36 -4.79
CA ILE A 56 -1.27 -3.32 -4.05
C ILE A 56 -0.82 -4.73 -3.68
N ASP A 57 -1.22 -5.72 -4.47
CA ASP A 57 -0.95 -7.13 -4.17
C ASP A 57 0.54 -7.47 -4.10
N ALA A 58 1.39 -6.70 -4.78
CA ALA A 58 2.83 -6.93 -4.75
C ALA A 58 3.42 -6.73 -3.35
N LEU A 59 2.71 -6.04 -2.44
CA LEU A 59 3.18 -5.79 -1.08
C LEU A 59 2.96 -7.01 -0.15
N LYS A 60 2.63 -8.15 -0.71
CA LYS A 60 2.26 -9.36 0.04
C LYS A 60 3.36 -9.89 0.95
N ASN A 61 4.62 -9.58 0.68
CA ASN A 61 5.74 -10.09 1.45
C ASN A 61 6.27 -9.13 2.52
N ILE A 62 5.64 -7.97 2.68
CA ILE A 62 6.06 -7.03 3.72
C ILE A 62 5.75 -7.63 5.09
N GLU A 63 6.79 -7.71 5.93
CA GLU A 63 6.71 -8.30 7.25
C GLU A 63 6.74 -7.26 8.36
N SER A 64 7.36 -6.11 8.11
CA SER A 64 7.49 -5.08 9.14
C SER A 64 7.45 -3.67 8.56
N LEU A 65 6.73 -2.81 9.26
CA LEU A 65 6.74 -1.35 9.09
C LEU A 65 6.04 -0.75 10.30
N ASN A 66 6.16 0.57 10.50
CA ASN A 66 5.59 1.22 11.68
C ASN A 66 4.23 1.86 11.43
N ASP A 67 4.07 2.57 10.34
CA ASP A 67 2.84 3.30 10.05
C ASP A 67 2.43 3.14 8.59
N ILE A 68 1.13 3.21 8.34
CA ILE A 68 0.57 3.18 6.98
C ILE A 68 -0.36 4.37 6.81
N SER A 69 -0.18 5.09 5.70
CA SER A 69 -1.10 6.15 5.29
C SER A 69 -1.39 5.99 3.80
N ILE A 70 -2.64 5.70 3.46
CA ILE A 70 -3.07 5.53 2.07
C ILE A 70 -4.25 6.45 1.83
N THR A 71 -4.06 7.47 0.99
CA THR A 71 -5.08 8.50 0.77
C THR A 71 -5.22 8.85 -0.70
N THR A 72 -6.43 9.21 -1.09
CA THR A 72 -6.74 9.78 -2.40
C THR A 72 -6.36 8.85 -3.57
N CYS A 73 -6.57 7.56 -3.38
CA CYS A 73 -6.37 6.54 -4.41
C CYS A 73 -7.75 6.00 -4.79
N SER A 74 -8.45 6.73 -5.66
CA SER A 74 -9.88 6.52 -5.93
C SER A 74 -10.23 5.18 -6.57
N LYS A 75 -9.26 4.48 -7.14
CA LYS A 75 -9.48 3.17 -7.77
C LYS A 75 -8.98 2.00 -6.91
N LEU A 76 -8.54 2.28 -5.68
CA LEU A 76 -8.06 1.24 -4.79
C LEU A 76 -9.19 0.78 -3.88
N TYR A 77 -9.58 -0.48 -4.03
CA TYR A 77 -10.72 -1.08 -3.32
C TYR A 77 -10.32 -2.28 -2.49
N ASP A 78 -9.12 -2.83 -2.67
CA ASP A 78 -8.69 -4.06 -2.01
C ASP A 78 -7.44 -3.80 -1.19
N PHE A 79 -7.56 -3.97 0.13
CA PHE A 79 -6.48 -3.78 1.08
C PHE A 79 -6.10 -5.09 1.78
N CYS A 80 -6.60 -6.21 1.32
CA CYS A 80 -6.46 -7.49 2.02
C CYS A 80 -5.00 -7.94 2.16
N VAL A 81 -4.15 -7.53 1.22
CA VAL A 81 -2.72 -7.86 1.25
C VAL A 81 -2.03 -7.31 2.50
N LEU A 82 -2.59 -6.26 3.11
CA LEU A 82 -1.99 -5.60 4.27
C LEU A 82 -2.35 -6.26 5.60
N LYS A 83 -3.24 -7.24 5.59
CA LYS A 83 -3.75 -7.83 6.83
C LYS A 83 -2.63 -8.37 7.72
N ASN A 84 -1.68 -9.10 7.14
CA ASN A 84 -0.62 -9.72 7.92
C ASN A 84 0.30 -8.70 8.58
N VAL A 85 0.70 -7.66 7.84
CA VAL A 85 1.61 -6.67 8.43
C VAL A 85 0.88 -5.79 9.43
N VAL A 86 -0.38 -5.44 9.16
CA VAL A 86 -1.15 -4.56 10.05
C VAL A 86 -1.42 -5.21 11.41
N GLN A 87 -1.67 -6.52 11.45
CA GLN A 87 -1.93 -7.18 12.73
C GLN A 87 -0.72 -7.18 13.66
N ASN A 88 0.49 -7.02 13.12
CA ASN A 88 1.73 -6.97 13.89
C ASN A 88 2.26 -5.55 14.08
N MET A 89 1.56 -4.57 13.55
CA MET A 89 1.99 -3.16 13.53
C MET A 89 1.52 -2.44 14.79
N SER A 90 2.41 -1.66 15.40
CA SER A 90 2.07 -0.89 16.60
C SER A 90 1.70 0.56 16.31
N GLY A 91 1.97 1.04 15.10
CA GLY A 91 1.71 2.42 14.72
C GLY A 91 0.33 2.66 14.14
N THR A 92 0.19 3.72 13.38
CA THR A 92 -1.08 4.19 12.85
C THR A 92 -1.42 3.54 11.52
N PHE A 93 -2.66 3.13 11.37
CA PHE A 93 -3.23 2.72 10.09
C PHE A 93 -4.25 3.77 9.67
N TYR A 94 -3.90 4.60 8.70
CA TYR A 94 -4.75 5.68 8.23
C TYR A 94 -5.09 5.49 6.75
N VAL A 95 -6.37 5.32 6.44
CA VAL A 95 -6.86 5.06 5.09
C VAL A 95 -8.08 5.95 4.86
N ASN A 96 -8.01 6.86 3.88
CA ASN A 96 -9.07 7.82 3.63
C ASN A 96 -9.11 8.29 2.16
N ASP A 97 -10.29 8.59 1.66
CA ASP A 97 -10.51 9.10 0.29
C ASP A 97 -10.04 8.15 -0.81
N ASN A 98 -10.09 6.86 -0.55
CA ASN A 98 -9.81 5.84 -1.57
C ASN A 98 -11.13 5.30 -2.12
N GLY A 99 -11.05 4.30 -3.00
CA GLY A 99 -12.25 3.65 -3.50
C GLY A 99 -13.03 2.92 -2.40
N TYR A 100 -12.29 2.37 -1.44
CA TYR A 100 -12.83 1.79 -0.22
C TYR A 100 -11.89 2.20 0.91
N ASN A 101 -12.42 2.37 2.11
CA ASN A 101 -11.63 2.89 3.22
C ASN A 101 -11.90 2.07 4.50
N PRO A 102 -11.28 0.88 4.61
CA PRO A 102 -11.48 0.06 5.81
C PRO A 102 -10.79 0.67 7.01
N THR A 103 -11.40 0.54 8.18
CA THR A 103 -10.71 0.81 9.44
C THR A 103 -9.76 -0.37 9.71
N LYS A 104 -8.86 -0.19 10.67
CA LYS A 104 -7.97 -1.29 11.08
C LYS A 104 -8.78 -2.50 11.53
N TYR A 105 -9.86 -2.27 12.28
CA TYR A 105 -10.74 -3.34 12.73
C TYR A 105 -11.35 -4.09 11.55
N GLN A 106 -11.89 -3.37 10.58
CA GLN A 106 -12.50 -3.99 9.40
C GLN A 106 -11.47 -4.79 8.61
N LEU A 107 -10.28 -4.22 8.40
CA LEU A 107 -9.21 -4.91 7.68
C LEU A 107 -8.88 -6.25 8.33
N LEU A 108 -8.70 -6.26 9.65
CA LEU A 108 -8.31 -7.46 10.39
C LEU A 108 -9.45 -8.47 10.51
N ASN A 109 -10.68 -8.00 10.39
CA ASN A 109 -11.88 -8.85 10.53
C ASN A 109 -12.35 -9.42 9.20
N GLY A 110 -11.59 -9.28 8.13
CA GLY A 110 -11.93 -9.81 6.82
C GLY A 110 -12.69 -8.86 5.92
N GLU A 111 -13.06 -7.68 6.40
CA GLU A 111 -13.74 -6.66 5.61
C GLU A 111 -12.72 -5.76 4.95
N CYS A 112 -11.81 -6.36 4.19
CA CYS A 112 -10.62 -5.68 3.68
C CYS A 112 -10.72 -5.24 2.23
N SER A 113 -11.80 -5.56 1.55
CA SER A 113 -12.00 -5.14 0.16
C SER A 113 -13.46 -4.88 -0.13
N GLN A 114 -13.70 -4.03 -1.13
CA GLN A 114 -15.04 -3.77 -1.63
C GLN A 114 -14.95 -3.54 -3.13
N ILE A 115 -15.58 -4.42 -3.91
CA ILE A 115 -15.61 -4.29 -5.36
C ILE A 115 -16.62 -3.21 -5.73
N PRO A 116 -16.27 -2.27 -6.62
CA PRO A 116 -17.20 -1.20 -7.00
C PRO A 116 -18.48 -1.76 -7.63
N GLN A 117 -19.59 -1.14 -7.32
CA GLN A 117 -20.89 -1.44 -7.92
C GLN A 117 -20.98 -0.77 -9.29
N GLU A 118 -21.52 -1.46 -10.25
CA GLU A 118 -21.78 -0.91 -11.59
C GLU A 118 -23.17 -0.32 -11.68
#